data_87d4474149c8e6384caa66a12058999a
#
_entry.id   87d4474149c8e6384caa66a12058999a
#
_cell.length_a   1.000
_cell.length_b   1.000
_cell.length_c   1.000
_cell.angle_alpha   90.00
_cell.angle_beta   90.00
_cell.angle_gamma   90.00
#
_symmetry.space_group_name_H-M   'P 1'
#
loop_
_entity.id
_entity.type
_entity.pdbx_description
1 polymer ?
#
loop_
_entity_poly.entity_id
_entity_poly.type
_entity_poly.pdbx_seq_one_letter_code
_entity_poly.pdbx_strand_id
1 'polypeptide(L)'
;MSSNTYTRLLWRGDGYSQLPHGQRIGVSCYTEHKFLQALLQLYQSRGIALEQGEPPDLEAEVKQLARSLHLPLGRCWKLSHELRWALRTARSAPCTAQPAPCTSRSAPPACSSALSASSSASPASSSASPASSFATEPTFHIFDYAHSQGALASQLEQALMQHGFSPSPPDRRCQLLVPLGSQVLPPRLNSYFLQQNFNFLPVLARDGGWLIGPLTVPGLSQCSTCLDLYLSEADPAWPTLATQLLCQPVAASSQSVATHCINIVVQVVASFFSGSDHWLGRYLEFSQADLVGFSQVLSPHPECGCGGLQLLEPIRPVAAPKTLEATETLEASKTLEAPGAVAA
;
A
#
# COMPACT_ATOMS: atom_id res chain seq x y z
N MET A 1 29.12 -1.64 -2.01
CA MET A 1 28.23 -1.96 -3.14
C MET A 1 27.12 -0.91 -3.13
N SER A 2 27.18 0.06 -4.05
CA SER A 2 26.20 1.15 -4.11
C SER A 2 24.85 0.58 -4.49
N SER A 3 23.88 0.68 -3.60
CA SER A 3 22.49 0.37 -3.88
C SER A 3 22.02 1.28 -5.01
N ASN A 4 21.84 0.70 -6.18
CA ASN A 4 21.28 1.37 -7.34
C ASN A 4 19.80 1.65 -7.01
N THR A 5 19.54 2.77 -6.35
CA THR A 5 18.20 3.23 -6.05
C THR A 5 17.51 3.50 -7.38
N TYR A 6 16.56 2.66 -7.74
CA TYR A 6 15.75 2.80 -8.96
C TYR A 6 14.91 4.08 -8.81
N THR A 7 15.45 5.18 -9.26
CA THR A 7 14.73 6.45 -9.29
C THR A 7 13.86 6.45 -10.55
N ARG A 8 12.57 6.69 -10.39
CA ARG A 8 11.61 6.76 -11.50
C ARG A 8 11.03 8.16 -11.62
N LEU A 9 10.48 8.44 -12.76
CA LEU A 9 9.78 9.69 -13.02
C LEU A 9 8.34 9.39 -13.43
N LEU A 10 7.38 10.00 -12.76
CA LEU A 10 5.95 9.86 -13.02
C LEU A 10 5.42 11.10 -13.70
N TRP A 11 4.55 10.93 -14.67
CA TRP A 11 3.85 12.01 -15.33
C TRP A 11 2.53 12.30 -14.61
N ARG A 12 2.34 13.57 -14.20
CA ARG A 12 1.18 13.96 -13.41
C ARG A 12 -0.03 14.39 -14.26
N GLY A 13 0.19 14.81 -15.51
CA GLY A 13 -0.87 15.33 -16.36
C GLY A 13 -1.23 16.80 -16.13
N ASP A 14 -0.73 17.41 -15.06
CA ASP A 14 -0.98 18.81 -14.64
C ASP A 14 0.16 19.77 -15.02
N GLY A 15 0.98 19.40 -15.98
CA GLY A 15 2.15 20.18 -16.41
C GLY A 15 3.42 19.89 -15.62
N TYR A 16 3.45 18.80 -14.86
CA TYR A 16 4.61 18.38 -14.09
C TYR A 16 4.94 16.90 -14.29
N SER A 17 6.24 16.61 -14.17
CA SER A 17 6.76 15.26 -13.90
C SER A 17 7.24 15.18 -12.45
N GLN A 18 7.01 14.08 -11.79
CA GLN A 18 7.30 13.91 -10.37
C GLN A 18 8.29 12.77 -10.12
N LEU A 19 9.28 13.04 -9.27
CA LEU A 19 10.18 12.02 -8.69
C LEU A 19 9.52 11.36 -7.47
N PRO A 20 9.95 10.15 -7.07
CA PRO A 20 9.39 9.41 -5.92
C PRO A 20 9.33 10.21 -4.62
N HIS A 21 10.31 11.08 -4.40
CA HIS A 21 10.38 11.94 -3.21
C HIS A 21 9.53 13.21 -3.29
N GLY A 22 8.54 13.25 -4.18
CA GLY A 22 7.60 14.36 -4.30
C GLY A 22 8.10 15.58 -5.08
N GLN A 23 9.37 15.60 -5.49
CA GLN A 23 9.90 16.72 -6.29
C GLN A 23 9.30 16.74 -7.67
N ARG A 24 8.93 17.94 -8.13
CA ARG A 24 8.22 18.19 -9.40
C ARG A 24 9.11 18.97 -10.36
N ILE A 25 9.08 18.54 -11.62
CA ILE A 25 9.78 19.21 -12.74
C ILE A 25 8.71 19.68 -13.71
N GLY A 26 8.69 20.96 -14.03
CA GLY A 26 7.72 21.55 -14.97
C GLY A 26 7.94 21.05 -16.38
N VAL A 27 6.91 20.47 -17.00
CA VAL A 27 6.91 19.98 -18.37
C VAL A 27 5.71 20.54 -19.13
N SER A 28 5.92 20.93 -20.39
CA SER A 28 4.86 21.52 -21.22
C SER A 28 4.00 20.45 -21.90
N CYS A 29 4.53 19.26 -22.08
CA CYS A 29 3.85 18.15 -22.75
C CYS A 29 4.43 16.79 -22.37
N TYR A 30 3.72 15.72 -22.73
CA TYR A 30 4.16 14.35 -22.49
C TYR A 30 5.48 14.00 -23.18
N THR A 31 5.82 14.65 -24.30
CA THR A 31 7.11 14.44 -24.99
C THR A 31 8.29 14.91 -24.13
N GLU A 32 8.14 16.03 -23.41
CA GLU A 32 9.17 16.50 -22.46
C GLU A 32 9.30 15.53 -21.26
N HIS A 33 8.19 14.94 -20.78
CA HIS A 33 8.26 13.87 -19.79
C HIS A 33 9.05 12.66 -20.31
N LYS A 34 8.80 12.20 -21.55
CA LYS A 34 9.57 11.11 -22.16
C LYS A 34 11.05 11.43 -22.28
N PHE A 35 11.39 12.68 -22.60
CA PHE A 35 12.79 13.12 -22.62
C PHE A 35 13.44 12.99 -21.25
N LEU A 36 12.80 13.47 -20.20
CA LEU A 36 13.29 13.36 -18.82
C LEU A 36 13.44 11.89 -18.39
N GLN A 37 12.48 11.04 -18.75
CA GLN A 37 12.51 9.62 -18.45
C GLN A 37 13.69 8.91 -19.14
N ALA A 38 13.90 9.17 -20.42
CA ALA A 38 15.03 8.62 -21.18
C ALA A 38 16.38 9.11 -20.61
N LEU A 39 16.47 10.39 -20.25
CA LEU A 39 17.66 10.96 -19.62
C LEU A 39 17.93 10.33 -18.24
N LEU A 40 16.89 10.09 -17.46
CA LEU A 40 17.03 9.42 -16.16
C LEU A 40 17.52 7.97 -16.29
N GLN A 41 16.98 7.22 -17.27
CA GLN A 41 17.44 5.88 -17.60
C GLN A 41 18.92 5.86 -18.05
N LEU A 42 19.33 6.87 -18.77
CA LEU A 42 20.73 7.04 -19.19
C LEU A 42 21.66 7.25 -17.99
N TYR A 43 21.28 8.11 -17.04
CA TYR A 43 22.03 8.29 -15.78
C TYR A 43 22.14 6.98 -15.01
N GLN A 44 21.07 6.21 -14.91
CA GLN A 44 21.04 4.93 -14.20
C GLN A 44 21.93 3.88 -14.87
N SER A 45 21.84 3.75 -16.19
CA SER A 45 22.60 2.75 -16.96
C SER A 45 24.11 2.97 -16.91
N ARG A 46 24.52 4.22 -16.78
CA ARG A 46 25.96 4.59 -16.72
C ARG A 46 26.52 4.68 -15.31
N GLY A 47 25.69 4.47 -14.29
CA GLY A 47 26.12 4.62 -12.90
C GLY A 47 26.66 6.02 -12.57
N ILE A 48 26.19 7.06 -13.28
CA ILE A 48 26.67 8.43 -13.13
C ILE A 48 26.35 8.88 -11.71
N ALA A 49 27.41 9.12 -10.95
CA ALA A 49 27.33 9.77 -9.64
C ALA A 49 26.95 11.24 -9.87
N LEU A 50 25.69 11.56 -9.66
CA LEU A 50 25.13 12.91 -9.88
C LEU A 50 25.80 13.99 -9.01
N GLU A 51 26.69 13.57 -8.10
CA GLU A 51 27.46 14.44 -7.21
C GLU A 51 28.74 15.02 -7.85
N GLN A 52 29.23 14.41 -8.92
CA GLN A 52 30.57 14.70 -9.46
C GLN A 52 30.59 15.58 -10.72
N GLY A 53 29.48 16.23 -11.04
CA GLY A 53 29.41 17.06 -12.25
C GLY A 53 28.87 16.29 -13.47
N GLU A 54 28.77 16.98 -14.61
CA GLU A 54 28.27 16.43 -15.86
C GLU A 54 29.37 15.72 -16.63
N PRO A 55 29.22 14.44 -16.97
CA PRO A 55 30.22 13.77 -17.79
C PRO A 55 30.25 14.42 -19.20
N PRO A 56 31.42 14.57 -19.82
CA PRO A 56 31.57 15.29 -21.08
C PRO A 56 30.76 14.72 -22.25
N ASP A 57 30.42 13.42 -22.20
CA ASP A 57 29.69 12.76 -23.28
C ASP A 57 28.17 12.94 -23.24
N LEU A 58 27.63 13.51 -22.17
CA LEU A 58 26.18 13.65 -22.00
C LEU A 58 25.57 14.69 -22.96
N GLU A 59 26.40 15.64 -23.41
CA GLU A 59 25.98 16.67 -24.36
C GLU A 59 25.54 16.08 -25.70
N ALA A 60 26.28 15.10 -26.21
CA ALA A 60 25.94 14.43 -27.46
C ALA A 60 24.60 13.68 -27.36
N GLU A 61 24.34 13.06 -26.23
CA GLU A 61 23.14 12.27 -25.97
C GLU A 61 21.91 13.11 -25.72
N VAL A 62 22.04 14.21 -24.98
CA VAL A 62 20.98 15.21 -24.85
C VAL A 62 20.59 15.78 -26.23
N LYS A 63 21.57 16.09 -27.07
CA LYS A 63 21.34 16.52 -28.47
C LYS A 63 20.65 15.43 -29.28
N GLN A 64 21.07 14.17 -29.13
CA GLN A 64 20.47 13.04 -29.85
C GLN A 64 19.02 12.81 -29.39
N LEU A 65 18.74 12.78 -28.07
CA LEU A 65 17.39 12.66 -27.52
C LEU A 65 16.49 13.81 -27.94
N ALA A 66 16.99 15.05 -27.91
CA ALA A 66 16.24 16.21 -28.35
C ALA A 66 15.81 16.08 -29.83
N ARG A 67 16.71 15.62 -30.71
CA ARG A 67 16.41 15.38 -32.11
C ARG A 67 15.40 14.26 -32.31
N SER A 68 15.56 13.12 -31.62
CA SER A 68 14.67 11.96 -31.76
C SER A 68 13.24 12.27 -31.28
N LEU A 69 13.10 13.14 -30.30
CA LEU A 69 11.80 13.56 -29.75
C LEU A 69 11.27 14.86 -30.35
N HIS A 70 11.98 15.46 -31.32
CA HIS A 70 11.62 16.72 -31.97
C HIS A 70 11.42 17.90 -30.98
N LEU A 71 12.26 17.94 -29.94
CA LEU A 71 12.19 18.97 -28.90
C LEU A 71 13.23 20.08 -29.15
N PRO A 72 12.91 21.34 -28.77
CA PRO A 72 13.88 22.44 -28.84
C PRO A 72 15.07 22.15 -27.90
N LEU A 73 16.29 22.25 -28.42
CA LEU A 73 17.52 21.92 -27.68
C LEU A 73 17.68 22.75 -26.40
N GLY A 74 17.39 24.06 -26.47
CA GLY A 74 17.44 24.92 -25.29
C GLY A 74 16.49 24.50 -24.16
N ARG A 75 15.31 23.97 -24.52
CA ARG A 75 14.37 23.42 -23.56
C ARG A 75 14.89 22.11 -22.94
N CYS A 76 15.49 21.23 -23.75
CA CYS A 76 16.11 20.00 -23.28
C CYS A 76 17.24 20.25 -22.27
N TRP A 77 18.07 21.27 -22.54
CA TRP A 77 19.12 21.68 -21.59
C TRP A 77 18.53 22.14 -20.26
N LYS A 78 17.51 22.99 -20.30
CA LYS A 78 16.82 23.44 -19.09
C LYS A 78 16.24 22.25 -18.30
N LEU A 79 15.55 21.35 -18.95
CA LEU A 79 14.97 20.13 -18.33
C LEU A 79 16.06 19.22 -17.75
N SER A 80 17.18 19.04 -18.43
CA SER A 80 18.30 18.23 -17.93
C SER A 80 18.90 18.83 -16.67
N HIS A 81 19.04 20.15 -16.61
CA HIS A 81 19.51 20.85 -15.44
C HIS A 81 18.54 20.75 -14.25
N GLU A 82 17.24 20.93 -14.50
CA GLU A 82 16.19 20.78 -13.48
C GLU A 82 16.16 19.35 -12.93
N LEU A 83 16.26 18.30 -13.78
CA LEU A 83 16.32 16.92 -13.36
C LEU A 83 17.55 16.66 -12.44
N ARG A 84 18.70 17.13 -12.84
CA ARG A 84 19.92 16.98 -12.04
C ARG A 84 19.81 17.67 -10.68
N TRP A 85 19.28 18.88 -10.65
CA TRP A 85 19.04 19.60 -9.41
C TRP A 85 18.06 18.83 -8.50
N ALA A 86 16.94 18.37 -9.06
CA ALA A 86 15.93 17.60 -8.35
C ALA A 86 16.51 16.28 -7.75
N LEU A 87 17.35 15.58 -8.51
CA LEU A 87 18.00 14.35 -8.05
C LEU A 87 19.03 14.59 -6.94
N ARG A 88 19.73 15.73 -6.95
CA ARG A 88 20.66 16.12 -5.88
C ARG A 88 19.92 16.46 -4.58
N THR A 89 18.86 17.24 -4.68
CA THR A 89 18.08 17.67 -3.52
C THR A 89 17.25 16.54 -2.91
N ALA A 90 16.81 15.57 -3.71
CA ALA A 90 16.11 14.38 -3.21
C ALA A 90 16.94 13.53 -2.26
N ARG A 91 18.26 13.51 -2.43
CA ARG A 91 19.17 12.76 -1.56
C ARG A 91 19.45 13.41 -0.21
N SER A 92 19.26 14.72 -0.13
CA SER A 92 19.51 15.53 1.08
C SER A 92 18.25 15.81 1.89
N ALA A 93 17.07 15.56 1.36
CA ALA A 93 15.83 15.77 2.08
C ALA A 93 15.54 14.53 2.96
N PRO A 94 15.32 14.71 4.28
CA PRO A 94 14.69 13.69 5.06
C PRO A 94 13.32 13.40 4.40
N CYS A 95 12.91 12.13 4.40
CA CYS A 95 11.67 11.66 3.77
C CYS A 95 10.45 12.23 4.53
N THR A 96 10.17 13.52 4.35
CA THR A 96 9.04 14.23 4.93
C THR A 96 8.02 14.57 3.85
N ALA A 97 7.68 13.60 3.00
CA ALA A 97 6.43 13.66 2.27
C ALA A 97 5.31 13.22 3.23
N GLN A 98 5.10 13.98 4.29
CA GLN A 98 3.86 13.92 5.03
C GLN A 98 2.76 14.36 4.07
N PRO A 99 1.72 13.53 3.83
CA PRO A 99 0.46 14.09 3.39
C PRO A 99 0.09 15.16 4.44
N ALA A 100 -0.24 16.37 3.98
CA ALA A 100 -0.66 17.44 4.87
C ALA A 100 -1.67 16.86 5.85
N PRO A 101 -1.56 17.14 7.17
CA PRO A 101 -2.51 16.66 8.13
C PRO A 101 -3.89 17.11 7.63
N CYS A 102 -4.82 16.16 7.47
CA CYS A 102 -6.21 16.48 7.24
C CYS A 102 -6.65 17.34 8.42
N THR A 103 -6.59 18.66 8.25
CA THR A 103 -7.18 19.59 9.21
C THR A 103 -8.67 19.29 9.18
N SER A 104 -9.10 18.56 10.18
CA SER A 104 -10.49 18.29 10.46
C SER A 104 -11.26 19.62 10.43
N ARG A 105 -12.04 19.84 9.35
CA ARG A 105 -13.11 20.79 9.41
C ARG A 105 -14.00 20.38 10.58
N SER A 106 -14.06 21.25 11.56
CA SER A 106 -14.94 21.33 12.70
C SER A 106 -16.03 20.25 12.76
N ALA A 107 -15.89 19.34 13.74
CA ALA A 107 -16.96 18.48 14.18
C ALA A 107 -18.19 19.32 14.58
N PRO A 108 -19.40 18.87 14.27
CA PRO A 108 -20.60 19.47 14.82
C PRO A 108 -20.64 19.28 16.35
N PRO A 109 -21.23 20.22 17.11
CA PRO A 109 -21.23 20.15 18.57
C PRO A 109 -22.00 18.91 19.05
N ALA A 110 -21.36 18.15 19.93
CA ALA A 110 -21.96 17.04 20.63
C ALA A 110 -23.15 17.52 21.47
N CYS A 111 -24.33 16.98 21.18
CA CYS A 111 -25.49 17.10 22.06
C CYS A 111 -25.22 16.29 23.34
N SER A 112 -24.91 17.00 24.42
CA SER A 112 -24.85 16.45 25.76
C SER A 112 -26.29 16.28 26.30
N SER A 113 -26.73 15.05 26.45
CA SER A 113 -27.86 14.72 27.34
C SER A 113 -27.40 13.68 28.34
N ALA A 114 -27.17 14.18 29.56
CA ALA A 114 -26.97 13.39 30.74
C ALA A 114 -28.28 12.69 31.13
N LEU A 115 -28.22 11.40 31.36
CA LEU A 115 -29.16 10.68 32.18
C LEU A 115 -28.40 9.73 33.11
N SER A 116 -28.33 10.18 34.36
CA SER A 116 -27.96 9.38 35.49
C SER A 116 -29.09 8.39 35.84
N ALA A 117 -28.76 7.10 35.90
CA ALA A 117 -29.60 6.13 36.60
C ALA A 117 -28.71 5.13 37.34
N SER A 118 -28.69 5.28 38.63
CA SER A 118 -28.19 4.33 39.61
C SER A 118 -29.18 3.18 39.77
N SER A 119 -28.73 1.94 39.69
CA SER A 119 -29.39 0.84 40.38
C SER A 119 -28.42 -0.33 40.61
N SER A 120 -28.29 -0.63 41.87
CA SER A 120 -27.66 -1.76 42.50
C SER A 120 -28.34 -3.09 42.13
N ALA A 121 -27.57 -4.11 41.71
CA ALA A 121 -28.01 -5.50 41.73
C ALA A 121 -26.85 -6.43 42.10
N SER A 122 -27.07 -7.26 43.09
CA SER A 122 -26.20 -8.26 43.70
C SER A 122 -25.85 -9.43 42.75
N PRO A 123 -24.76 -10.16 43.03
CA PRO A 123 -24.28 -11.21 42.16
C PRO A 123 -25.05 -12.52 42.37
N ALA A 124 -25.59 -13.06 41.27
CA ALA A 124 -26.02 -14.45 41.23
C ALA A 124 -24.86 -15.30 40.73
N SER A 125 -24.35 -16.15 41.60
CA SER A 125 -23.42 -17.23 41.30
C SER A 125 -24.12 -18.31 40.46
N SER A 126 -23.81 -18.39 39.16
CA SER A 126 -24.11 -19.55 38.34
C SER A 126 -22.81 -20.18 37.90
N SER A 127 -22.54 -21.38 38.43
CA SER A 127 -21.50 -22.30 38.00
C SER A 127 -21.78 -22.75 36.58
N ALA A 128 -21.15 -22.14 35.58
CA ALA A 128 -21.11 -22.63 34.22
C ALA A 128 -19.88 -23.52 34.07
N SER A 129 -20.11 -24.80 33.78
CA SER A 129 -19.10 -25.75 33.33
C SER A 129 -18.30 -25.19 32.15
N PRO A 130 -17.00 -25.49 32.04
CA PRO A 130 -16.22 -25.05 30.92
C PRO A 130 -16.69 -25.79 29.66
N ALA A 131 -17.50 -25.13 28.85
CA ALA A 131 -17.67 -25.54 27.48
C ALA A 131 -16.29 -25.41 26.82
N SER A 132 -15.68 -26.52 26.44
CA SER A 132 -14.45 -26.56 25.64
C SER A 132 -14.74 -25.86 24.31
N SER A 133 -14.46 -24.57 24.26
CA SER A 133 -14.37 -23.83 23.01
C SER A 133 -13.18 -24.42 22.27
N PHE A 134 -13.44 -25.21 21.23
CA PHE A 134 -12.44 -25.49 20.20
C PHE A 134 -12.05 -24.13 19.60
N ALA A 135 -11.00 -23.55 20.13
CA ALA A 135 -10.39 -22.38 19.55
C ALA A 135 -9.93 -22.78 18.15
N THR A 136 -10.64 -22.30 17.15
CA THR A 136 -10.23 -22.48 15.74
C THR A 136 -8.86 -21.84 15.62
N GLU A 137 -7.85 -22.59 15.21
CA GLU A 137 -6.50 -22.04 15.02
C GLU A 137 -6.56 -20.82 14.12
N PRO A 138 -5.84 -19.73 14.48
CA PRO A 138 -5.84 -18.51 13.68
C PRO A 138 -5.21 -18.77 12.31
N THR A 139 -5.97 -18.50 11.24
CA THR A 139 -5.58 -18.82 9.87
C THR A 139 -5.36 -17.59 9.04
N PHE A 140 -4.33 -17.63 8.18
CA PHE A 140 -3.99 -16.56 7.27
C PHE A 140 -3.69 -17.08 5.85
N HIS A 141 -3.72 -16.16 4.87
CA HIS A 141 -3.28 -16.43 3.51
C HIS A 141 -2.45 -15.25 2.97
N ILE A 142 -1.26 -15.56 2.44
CA ILE A 142 -0.45 -14.57 1.75
C ILE A 142 -0.76 -14.64 0.25
N PHE A 143 -1.17 -13.52 -0.32
CA PHE A 143 -1.53 -13.40 -1.72
C PHE A 143 -0.58 -12.43 -2.44
N ASP A 144 0.51 -12.94 -3.04
CA ASP A 144 1.44 -12.15 -3.86
C ASP A 144 0.86 -11.96 -5.27
N TYR A 145 0.04 -10.90 -5.43
CA TYR A 145 -0.64 -10.62 -6.70
C TYR A 145 0.29 -10.07 -7.79
N ALA A 146 1.44 -9.55 -7.40
CA ALA A 146 2.42 -8.99 -8.33
C ALA A 146 3.51 -10.00 -8.74
N HIS A 147 3.56 -11.15 -8.07
CA HIS A 147 4.61 -12.18 -8.22
C HIS A 147 6.03 -11.61 -8.13
N SER A 148 6.17 -10.45 -7.49
CA SER A 148 7.43 -9.71 -7.38
C SER A 148 8.05 -9.79 -6.00
N GLN A 149 7.31 -10.29 -5.00
CA GLN A 149 7.69 -10.32 -3.58
C GLN A 149 7.87 -11.75 -3.04
N GLY A 150 8.10 -12.74 -3.92
CA GLY A 150 8.11 -14.15 -3.52
C GLY A 150 9.10 -14.49 -2.39
N ALA A 151 10.28 -13.86 -2.35
CA ALA A 151 11.22 -14.04 -1.26
C ALA A 151 10.68 -13.49 0.08
N LEU A 152 10.04 -12.32 0.07
CA LEU A 152 9.40 -11.75 1.24
C LEU A 152 8.18 -12.58 1.66
N ALA A 153 7.37 -13.05 0.69
CA ALA A 153 6.21 -13.89 0.94
C ALA A 153 6.60 -15.14 1.75
N SER A 154 7.63 -15.86 1.29
CA SER A 154 8.12 -17.06 1.98
C SER A 154 8.68 -16.77 3.38
N GLN A 155 9.43 -15.67 3.54
CA GLN A 155 9.96 -15.26 4.85
C GLN A 155 8.84 -14.84 5.80
N LEU A 156 7.83 -14.12 5.32
CA LEU A 156 6.69 -13.69 6.10
C LEU A 156 5.82 -14.89 6.52
N GLU A 157 5.56 -15.83 5.60
CA GLU A 157 4.82 -17.05 5.90
C GLU A 157 5.51 -17.84 7.01
N GLN A 158 6.82 -18.04 6.88
CA GLN A 158 7.61 -18.72 7.90
C GLN A 158 7.56 -17.99 9.25
N ALA A 159 7.67 -16.67 9.26
CA ALA A 159 7.60 -15.87 10.48
C ALA A 159 6.21 -15.98 11.16
N LEU A 160 5.12 -15.93 10.39
CA LEU A 160 3.77 -16.09 10.92
C LEU A 160 3.55 -17.49 11.50
N MET A 161 4.03 -18.54 10.82
CA MET A 161 3.97 -19.92 11.32
C MET A 161 4.75 -20.09 12.63
N GLN A 162 5.92 -19.47 12.76
CA GLN A 162 6.71 -19.48 14.01
C GLN A 162 5.98 -18.81 15.18
N HIS A 163 5.02 -17.91 14.90
CA HIS A 163 4.17 -17.26 15.90
C HIS A 163 2.84 -17.99 16.15
N GLY A 164 2.69 -19.20 15.62
CA GLY A 164 1.53 -20.06 15.87
C GLY A 164 0.32 -19.77 14.97
N PHE A 165 0.51 -19.08 13.86
CA PHE A 165 -0.54 -18.90 12.85
C PHE A 165 -0.43 -19.97 11.77
N SER A 166 -1.58 -20.46 11.27
CA SER A 166 -1.64 -21.54 10.29
C SER A 166 -1.97 -21.00 8.90
N PRO A 167 -1.17 -21.35 7.86
CA PRO A 167 -1.51 -20.97 6.49
C PRO A 167 -2.75 -21.73 6.03
N SER A 168 -3.65 -21.04 5.29
CA SER A 168 -4.85 -21.64 4.73
C SER A 168 -5.09 -21.17 3.28
N PRO A 169 -5.84 -21.93 2.47
CA PRO A 169 -6.30 -21.41 1.17
C PRO A 169 -7.13 -20.14 1.33
N PRO A 170 -7.25 -19.29 0.29
CA PRO A 170 -8.07 -18.09 0.31
C PRO A 170 -9.55 -18.43 0.14
N ASP A 171 -10.09 -19.21 1.05
CA ASP A 171 -11.48 -19.63 1.14
C ASP A 171 -12.17 -18.99 2.37
N ARG A 172 -13.41 -19.40 2.65
CA ARG A 172 -14.17 -18.91 3.81
C ARG A 172 -13.55 -19.27 5.18
N ARG A 173 -12.55 -20.14 5.22
CA ARG A 173 -11.81 -20.51 6.44
C ARG A 173 -10.66 -19.55 6.71
N CYS A 174 -10.21 -18.84 5.69
CA CYS A 174 -9.17 -17.83 5.83
C CYS A 174 -9.71 -16.64 6.66
N GLN A 175 -9.13 -16.43 7.83
CA GLN A 175 -9.55 -15.35 8.73
C GLN A 175 -8.89 -14.02 8.40
N LEU A 176 -7.70 -14.04 7.81
CA LEU A 176 -6.96 -12.85 7.40
C LEU A 176 -6.21 -13.09 6.09
N LEU A 177 -6.48 -12.26 5.10
CA LEU A 177 -5.75 -12.22 3.84
C LEU A 177 -4.65 -11.16 3.90
N VAL A 178 -3.43 -11.50 3.48
CA VAL A 178 -2.30 -10.57 3.41
C VAL A 178 -1.89 -10.41 1.94
N PRO A 179 -2.50 -9.44 1.20
CA PRO A 179 -2.07 -9.16 -0.16
C PRO A 179 -0.71 -8.47 -0.17
N LEU A 180 0.26 -9.12 -0.83
CA LEU A 180 1.59 -8.57 -1.09
C LEU A 180 1.64 -7.99 -2.50
N GLY A 181 2.23 -6.83 -2.63
CA GLY A 181 2.39 -6.20 -3.92
C GLY A 181 3.32 -5.00 -3.90
N SER A 182 3.16 -4.15 -4.89
CA SER A 182 4.00 -2.97 -5.05
C SER A 182 3.17 -1.71 -5.24
N GLN A 183 3.64 -0.63 -4.63
CA GLN A 183 3.18 0.75 -4.75
C GLN A 183 1.73 1.01 -4.33
N VAL A 184 0.75 0.39 -4.97
CA VAL A 184 -0.69 0.63 -4.78
C VAL A 184 -1.43 -0.70 -4.84
N LEU A 185 -2.42 -0.88 -3.97
CA LEU A 185 -3.32 -2.03 -4.09
C LEU A 185 -4.28 -1.79 -5.27
N PRO A 186 -4.34 -2.70 -6.26
CA PRO A 186 -5.28 -2.55 -7.36
C PRO A 186 -6.72 -2.38 -6.87
N PRO A 187 -7.47 -1.35 -7.32
CA PRO A 187 -8.84 -1.10 -6.85
C PRO A 187 -9.77 -2.30 -7.05
N ARG A 188 -9.56 -3.08 -8.11
CA ARG A 188 -10.31 -4.32 -8.37
C ARG A 188 -10.11 -5.38 -7.29
N LEU A 189 -8.88 -5.53 -6.77
CA LEU A 189 -8.59 -6.47 -5.69
C LEU A 189 -9.22 -5.99 -4.38
N ASN A 190 -9.10 -4.68 -4.05
CA ASN A 190 -9.76 -4.13 -2.87
C ASN A 190 -11.28 -4.37 -2.92
N SER A 191 -11.93 -4.09 -4.05
CA SER A 191 -13.36 -4.32 -4.25
C SER A 191 -13.72 -5.80 -4.13
N TYR A 192 -12.92 -6.68 -4.71
CA TYR A 192 -13.12 -8.14 -4.61
C TYR A 192 -13.05 -8.62 -3.16
N PHE A 193 -12.04 -8.20 -2.40
CA PHE A 193 -11.91 -8.61 -0.99
C PHE A 193 -13.10 -8.13 -0.14
N LEU A 194 -13.56 -6.90 -0.36
CA LEU A 194 -14.74 -6.36 0.30
C LEU A 194 -16.02 -7.15 -0.06
N GLN A 195 -16.21 -7.46 -1.35
CA GLN A 195 -17.37 -8.23 -1.82
C GLN A 195 -17.39 -9.67 -1.28
N GLN A 196 -16.22 -10.29 -1.15
CA GLN A 196 -16.10 -11.64 -0.58
C GLN A 196 -16.07 -11.62 0.95
N ASN A 197 -16.14 -10.43 1.56
CA ASN A 197 -16.10 -10.24 3.01
C ASN A 197 -14.83 -10.79 3.68
N PHE A 198 -13.68 -10.68 3.01
CA PHE A 198 -12.39 -11.01 3.59
C PHE A 198 -11.88 -9.89 4.49
N ASN A 199 -11.35 -10.25 5.67
CA ASN A 199 -10.46 -9.37 6.41
C ASN A 199 -9.11 -9.35 5.69
N PHE A 200 -8.52 -8.17 5.47
CA PHE A 200 -7.26 -8.11 4.75
C PHE A 200 -6.33 -7.01 5.24
N LEU A 201 -5.03 -7.30 5.15
CA LEU A 201 -3.93 -6.40 5.51
C LEU A 201 -3.01 -6.23 4.30
N PRO A 202 -3.12 -5.18 3.49
CA PRO A 202 -2.21 -4.95 2.38
C PRO A 202 -0.78 -4.67 2.88
N VAL A 203 0.22 -5.25 2.21
CA VAL A 203 1.64 -5.00 2.44
C VAL A 203 2.27 -4.66 1.10
N LEU A 204 2.58 -3.39 0.91
CA LEU A 204 2.96 -2.83 -0.38
C LEU A 204 4.39 -2.32 -0.34
N ALA A 205 5.23 -2.88 -1.20
CA ALA A 205 6.58 -2.37 -1.39
C ALA A 205 6.53 -0.96 -2.00
N ARG A 206 7.24 -0.02 -1.40
CA ARG A 206 7.44 1.35 -1.86
C ARG A 206 8.90 1.56 -2.26
N ASP A 207 9.22 2.66 -2.92
CA ASP A 207 10.60 2.97 -3.24
C ASP A 207 11.44 3.20 -1.97
N GLY A 208 12.25 2.20 -1.63
CA GLY A 208 13.09 2.21 -0.44
C GLY A 208 12.36 1.95 0.88
N GLY A 209 11.09 1.49 0.86
CA GLY A 209 10.31 1.26 2.06
C GLY A 209 9.09 0.39 1.86
N TRP A 210 8.13 0.49 2.78
CA TRP A 210 6.90 -0.30 2.79
C TRP A 210 5.72 0.51 3.30
N LEU A 211 4.55 0.22 2.75
CA LEU A 211 3.25 0.61 3.26
C LEU A 211 2.53 -0.64 3.78
N ILE A 212 2.16 -0.65 5.05
CA ILE A 212 1.42 -1.74 5.70
C ILE A 212 0.04 -1.22 6.09
N GLY A 213 -1.00 -1.89 5.65
CA GLY A 213 -2.40 -1.51 5.90
C GLY A 213 -3.00 -0.59 4.83
N PRO A 214 -4.22 -0.08 5.08
CA PRO A 214 -5.00 -0.23 6.32
C PRO A 214 -5.44 -1.67 6.57
N LEU A 215 -5.43 -2.11 7.86
CA LEU A 215 -6.07 -3.36 8.24
C LEU A 215 -7.58 -3.19 8.09
N THR A 216 -8.14 -3.91 7.14
CA THR A 216 -9.54 -3.79 6.74
C THR A 216 -10.34 -4.98 7.22
N VAL A 217 -11.37 -4.69 8.02
CA VAL A 217 -12.45 -5.60 8.37
C VAL A 217 -13.71 -5.04 7.74
N PRO A 218 -14.31 -5.72 6.74
CA PRO A 218 -15.49 -5.21 6.05
C PRO A 218 -16.62 -4.86 7.02
N GLY A 219 -17.22 -3.68 6.85
CA GLY A 219 -18.25 -3.18 7.76
C GLY A 219 -17.77 -2.60 9.08
N LEU A 220 -16.51 -2.79 9.45
CA LEU A 220 -15.97 -2.31 10.74
C LEU A 220 -14.87 -1.27 10.58
N SER A 221 -14.01 -1.40 9.57
CA SER A 221 -12.88 -0.50 9.38
C SER A 221 -12.76 0.01 7.94
N GLN A 222 -11.95 1.05 7.77
CA GLN A 222 -11.68 1.71 6.50
C GLN A 222 -10.80 0.83 5.60
N CYS A 223 -11.00 0.93 4.29
CA CYS A 223 -10.27 0.15 3.29
C CYS A 223 -9.22 0.99 2.54
N SER A 224 -8.45 0.34 1.69
CA SER A 224 -7.42 1.01 0.87
C SER A 224 -8.02 2.06 -0.09
N THR A 225 -9.28 1.91 -0.54
CA THR A 225 -9.94 2.93 -1.35
C THR A 225 -10.16 4.23 -0.56
N CYS A 226 -10.43 4.17 0.76
CA CYS A 226 -10.48 5.39 1.58
C CYS A 226 -9.14 6.11 1.57
N LEU A 227 -8.02 5.38 1.67
CA LEU A 227 -6.69 5.97 1.58
C LEU A 227 -6.46 6.64 0.22
N ASP A 228 -6.79 5.97 -0.88
CA ASP A 228 -6.63 6.51 -2.22
C ASP A 228 -7.48 7.77 -2.46
N LEU A 229 -8.69 7.82 -1.91
CA LEU A 229 -9.56 8.99 -2.00
C LEU A 229 -8.98 10.17 -1.22
N TYR A 230 -8.50 9.97 0.01
CA TYR A 230 -7.80 11.03 0.76
C TYR A 230 -6.51 11.49 0.07
N LEU A 231 -5.76 10.59 -0.55
CA LEU A 231 -4.60 10.97 -1.34
C LEU A 231 -5.01 11.78 -2.59
N SER A 232 -6.17 11.48 -3.19
CA SER A 232 -6.71 12.23 -4.33
C SER A 232 -7.21 13.62 -3.94
N GLU A 233 -7.77 13.77 -2.74
CA GLU A 233 -8.12 15.09 -2.19
C GLU A 233 -6.89 15.95 -1.91
N ALA A 234 -5.83 15.32 -1.36
CA ALA A 234 -4.57 16.01 -1.08
C ALA A 234 -3.78 16.33 -2.34
N ASP A 235 -3.84 15.48 -3.35
CA ASP A 235 -3.18 15.63 -4.64
C ASP A 235 -4.11 15.17 -5.78
N PRO A 236 -4.76 16.08 -6.51
CA PRO A 236 -5.66 15.74 -7.62
C PRO A 236 -5.00 14.92 -8.74
N ALA A 237 -3.67 14.89 -8.84
CA ALA A 237 -2.96 14.04 -9.79
C ALA A 237 -2.78 12.60 -9.31
N TRP A 238 -3.15 12.27 -8.05
CA TRP A 238 -2.99 10.93 -7.48
C TRP A 238 -3.57 9.81 -8.36
N PRO A 239 -4.78 9.89 -8.92
CA PRO A 239 -5.31 8.84 -9.77
C PRO A 239 -4.43 8.54 -11.00
N THR A 240 -3.86 9.59 -11.61
CA THR A 240 -2.93 9.45 -12.73
C THR A 240 -1.61 8.80 -12.30
N LEU A 241 -1.09 9.21 -11.14
CA LEU A 241 0.12 8.64 -10.54
C LEU A 241 -0.08 7.18 -10.14
N ALA A 242 -1.17 6.88 -9.45
CA ALA A 242 -1.52 5.52 -9.00
C ALA A 242 -1.63 4.54 -10.17
N THR A 243 -2.24 4.96 -11.29
CA THR A 243 -2.33 4.15 -12.50
C THR A 243 -0.95 3.79 -13.07
N GLN A 244 -0.01 4.74 -13.07
CA GLN A 244 1.36 4.48 -13.51
C GLN A 244 2.11 3.58 -12.52
N LEU A 245 1.92 3.79 -11.22
CA LEU A 245 2.54 3.02 -10.15
C LEU A 245 2.13 1.53 -10.19
N LEU A 246 0.89 1.21 -10.59
CA LEU A 246 0.43 -0.16 -10.76
C LEU A 246 1.24 -0.96 -11.80
N CYS A 247 1.80 -0.27 -12.80
CA CYS A 247 2.52 -0.89 -13.92
C CYS A 247 4.04 -0.83 -13.74
N GLN A 248 4.54 -0.24 -12.64
CA GLN A 248 5.97 -0.01 -12.48
C GLN A 248 6.59 -0.95 -11.44
N PRO A 249 7.78 -1.51 -11.74
CA PRO A 249 8.53 -2.29 -10.75
C PRO A 249 8.99 -1.38 -9.60
N VAL A 250 9.13 -1.95 -8.43
CA VAL A 250 9.67 -1.30 -7.24
C VAL A 250 11.15 -1.66 -7.09
N ALA A 251 11.95 -0.70 -6.65
CA ALA A 251 13.32 -0.98 -6.24
C ALA A 251 13.32 -1.95 -5.05
N ALA A 252 14.21 -2.94 -5.10
CA ALA A 252 14.37 -3.87 -4.00
C ALA A 252 14.78 -3.11 -2.72
N SER A 253 14.07 -3.33 -1.64
CA SER A 253 14.46 -2.83 -0.33
C SER A 253 15.67 -3.60 0.21
N SER A 254 16.45 -2.99 1.12
CA SER A 254 17.51 -3.72 1.80
C SER A 254 16.92 -4.81 2.70
N GLN A 255 17.71 -5.87 2.95
CA GLN A 255 17.27 -6.98 3.81
C GLN A 255 16.84 -6.50 5.21
N SER A 256 17.49 -5.49 5.77
CA SER A 256 17.12 -4.92 7.07
C SER A 256 15.73 -4.29 7.06
N VAL A 257 15.38 -3.57 5.99
CA VAL A 257 14.06 -2.95 5.82
C VAL A 257 12.99 -4.01 5.59
N ALA A 258 13.30 -5.07 4.83
CA ALA A 258 12.40 -6.19 4.63
C ALA A 258 12.13 -6.96 5.93
N THR A 259 13.17 -7.22 6.73
CA THR A 259 13.02 -7.85 8.07
C THR A 259 12.19 -6.98 9.01
N HIS A 260 12.38 -5.66 8.98
CA HIS A 260 11.57 -4.73 9.76
C HIS A 260 10.09 -4.79 9.34
N CYS A 261 9.81 -4.84 8.03
CA CYS A 261 8.46 -5.04 7.50
C CYS A 261 7.81 -6.32 8.06
N ILE A 262 8.52 -7.45 7.98
CA ILE A 262 8.04 -8.75 8.49
C ILE A 262 7.67 -8.64 9.97
N ASN A 263 8.54 -8.07 10.80
CA ASN A 263 8.31 -7.93 12.23
C ASN A 263 7.05 -7.10 12.53
N ILE A 264 6.84 -5.99 11.79
CA ILE A 264 5.63 -5.19 11.96
C ILE A 264 4.39 -5.97 11.53
N VAL A 265 4.42 -6.65 10.38
CA VAL A 265 3.27 -7.43 9.91
C VAL A 265 2.91 -8.53 10.90
N VAL A 266 3.89 -9.24 11.47
CA VAL A 266 3.65 -10.25 12.51
C VAL A 266 2.96 -9.62 13.73
N GLN A 267 3.40 -8.44 14.18
CA GLN A 267 2.78 -7.75 15.31
C GLN A 267 1.34 -7.32 14.99
N VAL A 268 1.07 -6.81 13.78
CA VAL A 268 -0.28 -6.44 13.34
C VAL A 268 -1.20 -7.66 13.32
N VAL A 269 -0.73 -8.77 12.75
CA VAL A 269 -1.47 -10.04 12.67
C VAL A 269 -1.75 -10.58 14.08
N ALA A 270 -0.75 -10.60 14.96
CA ALA A 270 -0.91 -11.03 16.35
C ALA A 270 -1.92 -10.15 17.11
N SER A 271 -1.87 -8.83 16.90
CA SER A 271 -2.82 -7.88 17.48
C SER A 271 -4.25 -8.14 16.98
N PHE A 272 -4.42 -8.40 15.68
CA PHE A 272 -5.71 -8.73 15.09
C PHE A 272 -6.32 -10.00 15.70
N PHE A 273 -5.54 -11.09 15.79
CA PHE A 273 -6.02 -12.35 16.34
C PHE A 273 -6.21 -12.33 17.86
N SER A 274 -5.57 -11.41 18.56
CA SER A 274 -5.86 -11.15 19.99
C SER A 274 -7.15 -10.35 20.21
N GLY A 275 -7.82 -9.91 19.14
CA GLY A 275 -9.05 -9.12 19.21
C GLY A 275 -8.82 -7.64 19.50
N SER A 276 -7.62 -7.13 19.31
CA SER A 276 -7.31 -5.71 19.50
C SER A 276 -7.74 -4.87 18.30
N ASP A 277 -8.42 -3.77 18.56
CA ASP A 277 -8.88 -2.82 17.54
C ASP A 277 -7.80 -1.81 17.13
N HIS A 278 -6.60 -1.88 17.74
CA HIS A 278 -5.55 -0.87 17.57
C HIS A 278 -5.16 -0.63 16.10
N TRP A 279 -5.14 -1.69 15.29
CA TRP A 279 -4.73 -1.62 13.89
C TRP A 279 -5.88 -1.47 12.90
N LEU A 280 -7.13 -1.51 13.34
CA LEU A 280 -8.28 -1.37 12.45
C LEU A 280 -8.29 -0.02 11.74
N GLY A 281 -8.34 -0.04 10.41
CA GLY A 281 -8.28 1.15 9.57
C GLY A 281 -6.98 1.94 9.68
N ARG A 282 -5.96 1.41 10.35
CA ARG A 282 -4.65 2.05 10.49
C ARG A 282 -3.71 1.59 9.37
N TYR A 283 -2.95 2.53 8.82
CA TYR A 283 -1.81 2.23 7.96
C TYR A 283 -0.51 2.76 8.58
N LEU A 284 0.60 2.17 8.18
CA LEU A 284 1.95 2.57 8.53
C LEU A 284 2.78 2.62 7.26
N GLU A 285 3.49 3.72 7.03
CA GLU A 285 4.47 3.87 5.96
C GLU A 285 5.85 4.17 6.57
N PHE A 286 6.88 3.44 6.14
CA PHE A 286 8.26 3.62 6.58
C PHE A 286 9.23 3.37 5.44
N SER A 287 10.45 3.87 5.60
CA SER A 287 11.51 3.74 4.59
C SER A 287 12.86 3.40 5.23
N GLN A 288 13.85 3.11 4.39
CA GLN A 288 15.23 2.90 4.87
C GLN A 288 15.80 4.14 5.57
N ALA A 289 15.36 5.34 5.19
CA ALA A 289 15.80 6.60 5.81
C ALA A 289 15.08 6.86 7.13
N ASP A 290 13.87 6.35 7.30
CA ASP A 290 13.05 6.49 8.50
C ASP A 290 12.32 5.18 8.80
N LEU A 291 12.89 4.38 9.69
CA LEU A 291 12.31 3.09 10.11
C LEU A 291 11.19 3.24 11.15
N VAL A 292 11.06 4.40 11.79
CA VAL A 292 9.92 4.67 12.68
C VAL A 292 8.67 4.88 11.85
N GLY A 293 8.81 5.60 10.75
CA GLY A 293 7.77 5.83 9.78
C GLY A 293 6.63 6.71 10.28
N PHE A 294 5.60 6.79 9.45
CA PHE A 294 4.37 7.52 9.71
C PHE A 294 3.19 6.56 9.82
N SER A 295 2.42 6.65 10.89
CA SER A 295 1.23 5.81 11.13
C SER A 295 0.01 6.68 11.40
N GLN A 296 -1.10 6.35 10.73
CA GLN A 296 -2.36 7.06 10.88
C GLN A 296 -3.55 6.10 10.83
N VAL A 297 -4.58 6.39 11.63
CA VAL A 297 -5.91 5.77 11.51
C VAL A 297 -6.71 6.60 10.50
N LEU A 298 -7.28 5.93 9.51
CA LEU A 298 -8.16 6.56 8.53
C LEU A 298 -9.55 6.79 9.14
N SER A 299 -10.19 7.88 8.74
CA SER A 299 -11.63 8.03 8.88
C SER A 299 -12.35 7.40 7.68
N PRO A 300 -13.62 6.98 7.80
CA PRO A 300 -14.40 6.60 6.63
C PRO A 300 -14.48 7.77 5.64
N HIS A 301 -14.09 7.52 4.38
CA HIS A 301 -14.22 8.57 3.37
C HIS A 301 -15.68 8.63 2.90
N PRO A 302 -16.29 9.83 2.80
CA PRO A 302 -17.71 9.97 2.46
C PRO A 302 -18.06 9.39 1.08
N GLU A 303 -17.14 9.43 0.13
CA GLU A 303 -17.32 8.88 -1.22
C GLU A 303 -16.93 7.40 -1.34
N CYS A 304 -16.47 6.76 -0.24
CA CYS A 304 -16.09 5.35 -0.27
C CYS A 304 -17.30 4.45 0.05
N GLY A 305 -17.62 3.52 -0.86
CA GLY A 305 -18.70 2.57 -0.64
C GLY A 305 -18.50 1.60 0.53
N CYS A 306 -17.27 1.49 1.11
CA CYS A 306 -17.02 0.62 2.27
C CYS A 306 -17.78 1.09 3.51
N GLY A 307 -18.08 2.38 3.65
CA GLY A 307 -18.90 2.93 4.74
C GLY A 307 -20.33 2.41 4.74
N GLY A 308 -20.88 2.06 3.58
CA GLY A 308 -22.23 1.46 3.46
C GLY A 308 -22.31 0.04 4.02
N LEU A 309 -21.19 -0.66 4.13
CA LEU A 309 -21.14 -2.01 4.72
C LEU A 309 -21.31 -1.99 6.24
N GLN A 310 -21.15 -0.84 6.89
CA GLN A 310 -21.38 -0.68 8.34
C GLN A 310 -22.85 -0.91 8.76
N LEU A 311 -23.77 -0.91 7.79
CA LEU A 311 -25.18 -1.23 8.01
C LEU A 311 -25.44 -2.75 8.05
N LEU A 312 -24.49 -3.57 7.60
CA LEU A 312 -24.51 -5.01 7.73
C LEU A 312 -23.82 -5.37 9.03
N GLU A 313 -24.44 -6.22 9.86
CA GLU A 313 -23.80 -6.64 11.11
C GLU A 313 -22.39 -7.16 10.84
N PRO A 314 -21.35 -6.65 11.53
CA PRO A 314 -19.99 -7.11 11.32
C PRO A 314 -19.95 -8.60 11.62
N ILE A 315 -19.50 -9.40 10.66
CA ILE A 315 -19.22 -10.82 10.88
C ILE A 315 -17.98 -10.86 11.79
N ARG A 316 -18.24 -10.80 13.12
CA ARG A 316 -17.25 -11.26 14.09
C ARG A 316 -17.01 -12.73 13.78
N PRO A 317 -15.78 -13.26 13.94
CA PRO A 317 -15.55 -14.70 13.81
C PRO A 317 -16.51 -15.42 14.77
N VAL A 318 -17.63 -15.89 14.26
CA VAL A 318 -18.56 -16.72 15.00
C VAL A 318 -17.87 -18.06 15.14
N ALA A 319 -17.74 -18.54 16.39
CA ALA A 319 -17.41 -19.92 16.68
C ALA A 319 -18.22 -20.83 15.75
N ALA A 320 -17.54 -21.70 15.01
CA ALA A 320 -18.09 -22.53 13.97
C ALA A 320 -19.40 -23.18 14.38
N PRO A 321 -20.52 -23.04 13.61
CA PRO A 321 -21.67 -23.88 13.81
C PRO A 321 -21.29 -25.32 13.45
N LYS A 322 -21.67 -26.24 14.32
CA LYS A 322 -21.52 -27.69 14.15
C LYS A 322 -22.13 -28.12 12.83
N THR A 323 -21.35 -28.85 12.05
CA THR A 323 -21.72 -29.82 11.00
C THR A 323 -22.94 -29.46 10.11
N LEU A 324 -22.64 -29.05 8.88
CA LEU A 324 -23.42 -29.41 7.71
C LEU A 324 -22.50 -30.15 6.75
N GLU A 325 -22.96 -31.35 6.39
CA GLU A 325 -22.25 -32.35 5.60
C GLU A 325 -21.82 -31.82 4.23
N ALA A 326 -20.67 -32.31 3.82
CA ALA A 326 -20.07 -32.09 2.52
C ALA A 326 -21.03 -32.56 1.40
N THR A 327 -21.42 -31.61 0.54
CA THR A 327 -21.69 -31.85 -0.89
C THR A 327 -21.87 -30.50 -1.57
N GLU A 328 -20.77 -29.99 -2.12
CA GLU A 328 -20.73 -29.28 -3.39
C GLU A 328 -19.27 -28.84 -3.62
N THR A 329 -18.57 -29.71 -4.33
CA THR A 329 -17.27 -29.41 -4.94
C THR A 329 -17.51 -28.29 -5.95
N LEU A 330 -17.18 -27.07 -5.54
CA LEU A 330 -17.19 -25.93 -6.47
C LEU A 330 -15.94 -26.02 -7.35
N GLU A 331 -16.15 -26.27 -8.63
CA GLU A 331 -15.17 -26.07 -9.70
C GLU A 331 -14.74 -24.58 -9.82
N ALA A 332 -14.13 -24.03 -8.78
CA ALA A 332 -13.61 -22.67 -8.78
C ALA A 332 -12.14 -22.57 -9.19
N SER A 333 -11.48 -23.70 -9.52
CA SER A 333 -10.06 -23.73 -9.87
C SER A 333 -9.75 -23.46 -11.35
N LYS A 334 -10.72 -23.15 -12.20
CA LYS A 334 -10.48 -23.05 -13.65
C LYS A 334 -10.66 -21.67 -14.30
N THR A 335 -10.91 -20.61 -13.55
CA THR A 335 -11.21 -19.29 -14.16
C THR A 335 -10.32 -18.13 -13.70
N LEU A 336 -9.15 -18.39 -13.13
CA LEU A 336 -8.12 -17.37 -12.90
C LEU A 336 -6.93 -17.55 -13.84
N GLU A 337 -7.18 -17.94 -15.11
CA GLU A 337 -6.22 -17.68 -16.16
C GLU A 337 -6.20 -16.18 -16.46
N ALA A 338 -5.02 -15.58 -16.32
CA ALA A 338 -4.76 -14.21 -16.69
C ALA A 338 -5.19 -13.98 -18.15
N PRO A 339 -5.89 -12.86 -18.48
CA PRO A 339 -6.17 -12.55 -19.86
C PRO A 339 -4.83 -12.36 -20.58
N GLY A 340 -4.63 -13.16 -21.62
CA GLY A 340 -3.44 -13.21 -22.46
C GLY A 340 -3.05 -11.82 -22.96
N ALA A 341 -1.75 -11.60 -23.02
CA ALA A 341 -1.12 -10.49 -23.70
C ALA A 341 -1.65 -10.40 -25.12
N VAL A 342 -2.35 -9.32 -25.44
CA VAL A 342 -2.67 -8.96 -26.81
C VAL A 342 -1.38 -8.39 -27.40
N ALA A 343 -0.77 -9.18 -28.29
CA ALA A 343 0.26 -8.72 -29.20
C ALA A 343 -0.39 -7.84 -30.28
N ALA A 344 0.07 -6.61 -30.39
CA ALA A 344 0.15 -5.79 -31.60
C ALA A 344 1.16 -4.67 -31.37
#